data_c07f90fda5e88f608c30a10459f9428f
#
_entry.id   c07f90fda5e88f608c30a10459f9428f
#
_cell.length_a   1.000
_cell.length_b   1.000
_cell.length_c   1.000
_cell.angle_alpha   90.00
_cell.angle_beta   90.00
_cell.angle_gamma   90.00
#
_symmetry.space_group_name_H-M   'P 1'
#
loop_
_entity.id
_entity.type
_entity.pdbx_description
1 polymer ?
#
loop_
_entity_poly.entity_id
_entity_poly.type
_entity_poly.pdbx_seq_one_letter_code
_entity_poly.pdbx_strand_id
1 'polypeptide(L)'
;EETERVVGITSTRHLFNEEMNSRLKDGRTHKIGIEGNFDNEVIMAVNPDVILISPFKRGGYDALKEVSIPLIPHLGYKEMTPLGQAEWMKFIGLLTGTEEKANHRFAEIEKKYNELKTRASGVKERPVVFSGELRGGNWYAVGGKSFLAQLFKDAGADYFLKDNEESGGVTLDFETVYQQASEAKYWRIVNSYPGAFTYDVLKEDDERYADFRAFKEKGVVYCNMREKPFYESMPVEPELILADLIKAFHPQLLPEDYQPAYYELLK
;
A
#
# COMPACT_ATOMS: atom_id res chain seq x y z
N GLU A 1 -1.94 -17.44 7.07
CA GLU A 1 -1.94 -18.77 7.69
C GLU A 1 -3.10 -18.97 8.67
N GLU A 2 -3.74 -17.91 9.19
CA GLU A 2 -4.91 -17.98 10.07
C GLU A 2 -6.23 -17.70 9.31
N THR A 3 -6.25 -17.94 8.02
CA THR A 3 -7.42 -17.71 7.15
C THR A 3 -8.65 -18.47 7.60
N GLU A 4 -8.47 -19.61 8.24
CA GLU A 4 -9.55 -20.45 8.79
C GLU A 4 -10.37 -19.75 9.88
N ARG A 5 -9.78 -18.76 10.57
CA ARG A 5 -10.45 -17.95 11.61
C ARG A 5 -11.27 -16.81 11.04
N VAL A 6 -11.10 -16.50 9.74
CA VAL A 6 -11.82 -15.41 9.08
C VAL A 6 -13.19 -15.91 8.62
N VAL A 7 -14.24 -15.58 9.35
CA VAL A 7 -15.61 -15.99 9.04
C VAL A 7 -16.38 -14.99 8.19
N GLY A 8 -15.90 -13.72 8.13
CA GLY A 8 -16.55 -12.67 7.35
C GLY A 8 -15.60 -11.59 6.85
N ILE A 9 -15.87 -11.06 5.66
CA ILE A 9 -15.13 -9.92 5.07
C ILE A 9 -16.07 -8.98 4.31
N THR A 10 -15.71 -7.69 4.23
CA THR A 10 -16.53 -6.65 3.55
C THR A 10 -16.22 -6.49 2.07
N SER A 11 -14.98 -6.73 1.64
CA SER A 11 -14.56 -6.47 0.26
C SER A 11 -13.67 -7.57 -0.28
N THR A 12 -13.88 -7.91 -1.56
CA THR A 12 -13.08 -8.88 -2.30
C THR A 12 -12.34 -8.27 -3.48
N ARG A 13 -12.44 -6.93 -3.64
CA ARG A 13 -11.91 -6.24 -4.84
C ARG A 13 -10.40 -6.42 -5.04
N HIS A 14 -9.65 -6.53 -3.95
CA HIS A 14 -8.19 -6.66 -3.96
C HIS A 14 -7.74 -7.91 -3.20
N LEU A 15 -8.58 -8.94 -3.19
CA LEU A 15 -8.31 -10.21 -2.53
C LEU A 15 -7.67 -11.18 -3.52
N PHE A 16 -6.38 -11.42 -3.36
CA PHE A 16 -5.59 -12.37 -4.16
C PHE A 16 -5.39 -13.71 -3.47
N ASN A 17 -5.52 -13.75 -2.14
CA ASN A 17 -5.31 -14.97 -1.36
C ASN A 17 -6.25 -16.10 -1.84
N GLU A 18 -5.66 -17.17 -2.38
CA GLU A 18 -6.40 -18.28 -2.98
C GLU A 18 -7.24 -19.04 -1.96
N GLU A 19 -6.73 -19.26 -0.74
CA GLU A 19 -7.47 -19.93 0.33
C GLU A 19 -8.69 -19.11 0.73
N MET A 20 -8.55 -17.78 0.89
CA MET A 20 -9.69 -16.91 1.20
C MET A 20 -10.72 -16.90 0.07
N ASN A 21 -10.29 -16.89 -1.19
CA ASN A 21 -11.19 -16.98 -2.34
C ASN A 21 -11.93 -18.35 -2.37
N SER A 22 -11.23 -19.44 -2.05
CA SER A 22 -11.84 -20.77 -1.93
C SER A 22 -12.87 -20.78 -0.80
N ARG A 23 -12.54 -20.25 0.37
CA ARG A 23 -13.43 -20.20 1.53
C ARG A 23 -14.70 -19.39 1.28
N LEU A 24 -14.59 -18.30 0.53
CA LEU A 24 -15.75 -17.51 0.09
C LEU A 24 -16.64 -18.29 -0.88
N LYS A 25 -16.04 -19.07 -1.78
CA LYS A 25 -16.76 -19.86 -2.78
C LYS A 25 -17.54 -21.02 -2.15
N ASP A 26 -16.96 -21.68 -1.16
CA ASP A 26 -17.57 -22.84 -0.49
C ASP A 26 -18.35 -22.50 0.79
N GLY A 27 -18.47 -21.21 1.11
CA GLY A 27 -19.30 -20.74 2.23
C GLY A 27 -18.66 -20.89 3.62
N ARG A 28 -17.35 -21.12 3.72
CA ARG A 28 -16.62 -21.12 5.00
C ARG A 28 -16.29 -19.70 5.50
N THR A 29 -16.32 -18.73 4.59
CA THR A 29 -16.22 -17.29 4.88
C THR A 29 -17.32 -16.57 4.12
N HIS A 30 -17.93 -15.58 4.73
CA HIS A 30 -19.10 -14.89 4.17
C HIS A 30 -18.80 -13.42 3.84
N LYS A 31 -19.51 -12.87 2.85
CA LYS A 31 -19.55 -11.42 2.64
C LYS A 31 -20.52 -10.80 3.65
N ILE A 32 -20.02 -9.92 4.48
CA ILE A 32 -20.78 -9.25 5.56
C ILE A 32 -21.23 -7.85 5.18
N GLY A 33 -21.54 -7.63 3.91
CA GLY A 33 -21.91 -6.32 3.37
C GLY A 33 -20.71 -5.54 2.82
N ILE A 34 -20.86 -4.23 2.79
CA ILE A 34 -19.80 -3.29 2.40
C ILE A 34 -19.59 -2.27 3.52
N GLU A 35 -18.44 -1.62 3.52
CA GLU A 35 -18.15 -0.59 4.52
C GLU A 35 -19.22 0.54 4.48
N GLY A 36 -19.83 0.80 5.62
CA GLY A 36 -20.94 1.76 5.74
C GLY A 36 -22.34 1.16 5.53
N ASN A 37 -22.44 -0.08 5.04
CA ASN A 37 -23.69 -0.81 4.90
C ASN A 37 -23.46 -2.31 5.16
N PHE A 38 -23.36 -2.65 6.45
CA PHE A 38 -23.10 -4.02 6.90
C PHE A 38 -24.37 -4.86 6.91
N ASP A 39 -24.20 -6.15 6.65
CA ASP A 39 -25.27 -7.15 6.74
C ASP A 39 -25.29 -7.76 8.14
N ASN A 40 -26.06 -7.17 9.04
CA ASN A 40 -26.15 -7.60 10.44
C ASN A 40 -26.73 -9.02 10.57
N GLU A 41 -27.60 -9.44 9.66
CA GLU A 41 -28.16 -10.81 9.68
C GLU A 41 -27.07 -11.84 9.41
N VAL A 42 -26.26 -11.60 8.39
CA VAL A 42 -25.12 -12.47 8.09
C VAL A 42 -24.09 -12.42 9.22
N ILE A 43 -23.78 -11.24 9.76
CA ILE A 43 -22.82 -11.11 10.89
C ILE A 43 -23.31 -11.91 12.10
N MET A 44 -24.59 -11.81 12.47
CA MET A 44 -25.15 -12.60 13.58
C MET A 44 -25.15 -14.10 13.28
N ALA A 45 -25.41 -14.49 12.04
CA ALA A 45 -25.42 -15.89 11.64
C ALA A 45 -24.04 -16.55 11.71
N VAL A 46 -22.95 -15.84 11.32
CA VAL A 46 -21.58 -16.34 11.41
C VAL A 46 -20.97 -16.20 12.80
N ASN A 47 -21.61 -15.39 13.67
CA ASN A 47 -21.31 -15.22 15.09
C ASN A 47 -19.79 -15.09 15.39
N PRO A 48 -19.10 -14.06 14.90
CA PRO A 48 -17.66 -13.92 15.14
C PRO A 48 -17.39 -13.49 16.59
N ASP A 49 -16.24 -13.90 17.14
CA ASP A 49 -15.78 -13.47 18.46
C ASP A 49 -15.44 -11.97 18.52
N VAL A 50 -15.03 -11.41 17.39
CA VAL A 50 -14.60 -10.01 17.25
C VAL A 50 -14.78 -9.52 15.81
N ILE A 51 -15.03 -8.22 15.64
CA ILE A 51 -15.03 -7.56 14.35
C ILE A 51 -13.90 -6.52 14.33
N LEU A 52 -12.94 -6.69 13.41
CA LEU A 52 -11.93 -5.68 13.15
C LEU A 52 -12.52 -4.61 12.24
N ILE A 53 -12.51 -3.37 12.68
CA ILE A 53 -13.02 -2.22 11.93
C ILE A 53 -11.86 -1.30 11.54
N SER A 54 -11.93 -0.72 10.33
CA SER A 54 -11.02 0.32 9.88
C SER A 54 -11.77 1.64 9.80
N PRO A 55 -11.74 2.50 10.82
CA PRO A 55 -12.53 3.73 10.88
C PRO A 55 -11.98 4.81 9.92
N PHE A 56 -11.59 4.40 8.73
CA PHE A 56 -11.06 5.26 7.67
C PHE A 56 -12.20 6.04 6.98
N LYS A 57 -13.33 5.39 6.77
CA LYS A 57 -14.50 5.99 6.11
C LYS A 57 -15.56 6.40 7.13
N ARG A 58 -16.35 7.37 6.76
CA ARG A 58 -17.43 7.88 7.61
C ARG A 58 -18.63 6.95 7.62
N GLY A 59 -19.07 6.55 8.81
CA GLY A 59 -20.39 6.00 9.06
C GLY A 59 -20.52 4.48 8.97
N GLY A 60 -21.68 3.99 9.39
CA GLY A 60 -22.06 2.59 9.31
C GLY A 60 -21.69 1.72 10.51
N TYR A 61 -20.68 2.09 11.30
CA TYR A 61 -20.25 1.30 12.46
C TYR A 61 -21.25 1.34 13.62
N ASP A 62 -22.15 2.33 13.67
CA ASP A 62 -23.20 2.38 14.69
C ASP A 62 -24.17 1.20 14.56
N ALA A 63 -24.46 0.77 13.33
CA ALA A 63 -25.26 -0.43 13.09
C ALA A 63 -24.62 -1.70 13.66
N LEU A 64 -23.29 -1.78 13.67
CA LEU A 64 -22.56 -2.92 14.24
C LEU A 64 -22.61 -2.97 15.78
N LYS A 65 -22.88 -1.85 16.45
CA LYS A 65 -23.03 -1.82 17.92
C LYS A 65 -24.25 -2.61 18.39
N GLU A 66 -25.24 -2.76 17.51
CA GLU A 66 -26.47 -3.51 17.80
C GLU A 66 -26.28 -5.01 17.87
N VAL A 67 -25.23 -5.54 17.21
CA VAL A 67 -24.95 -7.00 17.17
C VAL A 67 -24.26 -7.54 18.43
N SER A 68 -23.92 -6.67 19.40
CA SER A 68 -23.30 -7.05 20.68
C SER A 68 -21.98 -7.84 20.56
N ILE A 69 -21.28 -7.68 19.43
CA ILE A 69 -19.97 -8.29 19.17
C ILE A 69 -18.90 -7.22 19.39
N PRO A 70 -17.78 -7.54 20.07
CA PRO A 70 -16.69 -6.58 20.27
C PRO A 70 -16.16 -6.00 18.95
N LEU A 71 -16.08 -4.66 18.86
CA LEU A 71 -15.50 -3.95 17.72
C LEU A 71 -14.12 -3.47 18.10
N ILE A 72 -13.10 -3.88 17.33
CA ILE A 72 -11.71 -3.49 17.57
C ILE A 72 -11.21 -2.64 16.39
N PRO A 73 -10.85 -1.37 16.62
CA PRO A 73 -10.25 -0.54 15.58
C PRO A 73 -8.85 -1.05 15.18
N HIS A 74 -8.67 -1.36 13.90
CA HIS A 74 -7.38 -1.63 13.30
C HIS A 74 -6.88 -0.37 12.61
N LEU A 75 -5.83 0.28 13.16
CA LEU A 75 -5.36 1.59 12.74
C LEU A 75 -4.02 1.55 11.97
N GLY A 76 -3.61 0.40 11.47
CA GLY A 76 -2.35 0.24 10.73
C GLY A 76 -2.17 1.22 9.57
N TYR A 77 -3.26 1.65 8.93
CA TYR A 77 -3.22 2.65 7.86
C TYR A 77 -2.81 4.07 8.32
N LYS A 78 -2.84 4.34 9.64
CA LYS A 78 -2.41 5.62 10.23
C LYS A 78 -0.93 5.64 10.62
N GLU A 79 -0.26 4.50 10.57
CA GLU A 79 1.16 4.42 10.89
C GLU A 79 1.98 5.25 9.91
N MET A 80 2.93 5.99 10.45
CA MET A 80 3.80 6.87 9.65
C MET A 80 5.07 6.17 9.18
N THR A 81 5.31 4.94 9.65
CA THR A 81 6.47 4.14 9.27
C THR A 81 6.06 2.80 8.69
N PRO A 82 6.79 2.28 7.70
CA PRO A 82 6.51 0.96 7.13
C PRO A 82 6.58 -0.18 8.13
N LEU A 83 7.56 -0.15 9.04
CA LEU A 83 7.68 -1.15 10.10
C LEU A 83 6.56 -1.02 11.14
N GLY A 84 6.15 0.21 11.50
CA GLY A 84 4.99 0.42 12.38
C GLY A 84 3.72 -0.19 11.80
N GLN A 85 3.51 -0.03 10.48
CA GLN A 85 2.37 -0.67 9.81
C GLN A 85 2.47 -2.20 9.86
N ALA A 86 3.63 -2.78 9.58
CA ALA A 86 3.84 -4.22 9.62
C ALA A 86 3.72 -4.81 11.03
N GLU A 87 4.05 -4.04 12.06
CA GLU A 87 3.97 -4.48 13.46
C GLU A 87 2.55 -4.85 13.91
N TRP A 88 1.51 -4.35 13.24
CA TRP A 88 0.12 -4.72 13.51
C TRP A 88 -0.15 -6.22 13.35
N MET A 89 0.72 -6.96 12.65
CA MET A 89 0.63 -8.43 12.63
C MET A 89 0.78 -9.06 14.02
N LYS A 90 1.53 -8.43 14.95
CA LYS A 90 1.66 -8.90 16.34
C LYS A 90 0.33 -8.80 17.08
N PHE A 91 -0.43 -7.72 16.82
CA PHE A 91 -1.76 -7.56 17.37
C PHE A 91 -2.73 -8.65 16.88
N ILE A 92 -2.66 -9.00 15.58
CA ILE A 92 -3.42 -10.13 15.05
C ILE A 92 -2.95 -11.45 15.69
N GLY A 93 -1.65 -11.64 15.86
CA GLY A 93 -1.08 -12.79 16.57
C GLY A 93 -1.63 -12.95 17.98
N LEU A 94 -1.75 -11.84 18.74
CA LEU A 94 -2.35 -11.83 20.06
C LEU A 94 -3.81 -12.31 20.04
N LEU A 95 -4.63 -11.79 19.11
CA LEU A 95 -6.03 -12.17 18.97
C LEU A 95 -6.23 -13.63 18.56
N THR A 96 -5.28 -14.20 17.83
CA THR A 96 -5.37 -15.56 17.31
C THR A 96 -4.57 -16.59 18.11
N GLY A 97 -3.86 -16.19 19.18
CA GLY A 97 -3.00 -17.07 19.96
C GLY A 97 -1.74 -17.54 19.19
N THR A 98 -1.30 -16.74 18.21
CA THR A 98 -0.12 -17.02 17.36
C THR A 98 0.99 -15.99 17.53
N GLU A 99 1.14 -15.44 18.71
CA GLU A 99 2.07 -14.34 19.05
C GLU A 99 3.52 -14.68 18.73
N GLU A 100 3.98 -15.87 19.08
CA GLU A 100 5.36 -16.32 18.82
C GLU A 100 5.67 -16.27 17.31
N LYS A 101 4.75 -16.78 16.49
CA LYS A 101 4.87 -16.80 15.04
C LYS A 101 4.86 -15.38 14.46
N ALA A 102 3.94 -14.51 14.93
CA ALA A 102 3.85 -13.11 14.51
C ALA A 102 5.12 -12.34 14.87
N ASN A 103 5.65 -12.52 16.09
CA ASN A 103 6.88 -11.89 16.54
C ASN A 103 8.09 -12.36 15.72
N HIS A 104 8.20 -13.66 15.45
CA HIS A 104 9.27 -14.20 14.61
C HIS A 104 9.22 -13.61 13.19
N ARG A 105 8.04 -13.61 12.57
CA ARG A 105 7.86 -13.06 11.22
C ARG A 105 8.19 -11.57 11.17
N PHE A 106 7.73 -10.78 12.15
CA PHE A 106 8.06 -9.37 12.23
C PHE A 106 9.58 -9.13 12.37
N ALA A 107 10.26 -9.91 13.20
CA ALA A 107 11.71 -9.78 13.38
C ALA A 107 12.49 -10.06 12.08
N GLU A 108 12.04 -11.02 11.26
CA GLU A 108 12.62 -11.26 9.93
C GLU A 108 12.42 -10.08 8.98
N ILE A 109 11.21 -9.50 8.95
CA ILE A 109 10.87 -8.33 8.14
C ILE A 109 11.71 -7.13 8.58
N GLU A 110 11.74 -6.84 9.87
CA GLU A 110 12.50 -5.75 10.46
C GLU A 110 13.99 -5.84 10.12
N LYS A 111 14.58 -7.04 10.27
CA LYS A 111 15.99 -7.29 9.92
C LYS A 111 16.25 -6.96 8.45
N LYS A 112 15.48 -7.55 7.53
CA LYS A 112 15.64 -7.34 6.08
C LYS A 112 15.45 -5.88 5.69
N TYR A 113 14.42 -5.25 6.25
CA TYR A 113 14.12 -3.82 6.02
C TYR A 113 15.31 -2.94 6.43
N ASN A 114 15.85 -3.14 7.63
CA ASN A 114 16.96 -2.36 8.16
C ASN A 114 18.27 -2.61 7.41
N GLU A 115 18.53 -3.82 6.94
CA GLU A 115 19.67 -4.14 6.06
C GLU A 115 19.58 -3.37 4.75
N LEU A 116 18.41 -3.35 4.09
CA LEU A 116 18.17 -2.60 2.86
C LEU A 116 18.30 -1.10 3.06
N LYS A 117 17.66 -0.57 4.11
CA LYS A 117 17.76 0.85 4.48
C LYS A 117 19.20 1.28 4.73
N THR A 118 19.98 0.47 5.46
CA THR A 118 21.39 0.74 5.70
C THR A 118 22.19 0.78 4.42
N ARG A 119 21.93 -0.16 3.51
CA ARG A 119 22.56 -0.21 2.19
C ARG A 119 22.26 1.04 1.36
N ALA A 120 21.01 1.50 1.35
CA ALA A 120 20.59 2.70 0.64
C ALA A 120 21.02 4.01 1.32
N SER A 121 21.31 4.01 2.62
CA SER A 121 21.72 5.22 3.33
C SER A 121 23.09 5.76 2.88
N GLY A 122 23.94 4.92 2.29
CA GLY A 122 25.27 5.27 1.80
C GLY A 122 25.30 5.93 0.43
N VAL A 123 24.17 6.13 -0.24
CA VAL A 123 24.13 6.74 -1.59
C VAL A 123 24.55 8.21 -1.55
N LYS A 124 25.36 8.63 -2.51
CA LYS A 124 25.82 10.03 -2.61
C LYS A 124 24.78 10.93 -3.26
N GLU A 125 24.05 10.39 -4.25
CA GLU A 125 23.03 11.10 -4.99
C GLU A 125 21.66 10.55 -4.61
N ARG A 126 20.77 11.45 -4.22
CA ARG A 126 19.39 11.13 -3.87
C ARG A 126 18.48 11.70 -4.96
N PRO A 127 17.96 10.86 -5.86
CA PRO A 127 17.07 11.33 -6.90
C PRO A 127 15.76 11.83 -6.29
N VAL A 128 15.19 12.87 -6.90
CA VAL A 128 13.86 13.33 -6.52
C VAL A 128 12.81 12.39 -7.13
N VAL A 129 11.85 11.98 -6.29
CA VAL A 129 10.69 11.18 -6.67
C VAL A 129 9.41 11.93 -6.34
N PHE A 130 8.42 11.86 -7.22
CA PHE A 130 7.06 12.30 -6.94
C PHE A 130 6.07 11.15 -7.11
N SER A 131 4.86 11.30 -6.60
CA SER A 131 3.84 10.25 -6.63
C SER A 131 2.47 10.80 -6.97
N GLY A 132 1.59 9.91 -7.44
CA GLY A 132 0.20 10.21 -7.72
C GLY A 132 -0.08 10.40 -9.20
N GLU A 133 -1.32 10.73 -9.49
CA GLU A 133 -1.85 10.98 -10.83
C GLU A 133 -3.10 11.87 -10.73
N LEU A 134 -3.52 12.46 -11.84
CA LEU A 134 -4.77 13.21 -11.92
C LEU A 134 -5.97 12.24 -11.85
N ARG A 135 -6.98 12.63 -11.08
CA ARG A 135 -8.29 11.97 -11.04
C ARG A 135 -9.37 13.04 -10.90
N GLY A 136 -10.23 13.14 -11.89
CA GLY A 136 -11.28 14.16 -11.89
C GLY A 136 -10.75 15.60 -11.78
N GLY A 137 -9.61 15.87 -12.42
CA GLY A 137 -8.99 17.21 -12.46
C GLY A 137 -8.10 17.56 -11.26
N ASN A 138 -8.02 16.70 -10.23
CA ASN A 138 -7.15 16.89 -9.07
C ASN A 138 -6.02 15.86 -9.07
N TRP A 139 -4.84 16.28 -8.64
CA TRP A 139 -3.71 15.39 -8.39
C TRP A 139 -3.78 14.81 -6.99
N TYR A 140 -3.74 13.48 -6.89
CA TYR A 140 -3.74 12.78 -5.61
C TYR A 140 -2.34 12.24 -5.31
N ALA A 141 -1.66 12.88 -4.38
CA ALA A 141 -0.36 12.47 -3.86
C ALA A 141 -0.47 11.96 -2.41
N VAL A 142 0.63 11.49 -1.85
CA VAL A 142 0.73 11.17 -0.42
C VAL A 142 1.47 12.29 0.30
N GLY A 143 1.13 12.53 1.55
CA GLY A 143 1.77 13.53 2.38
C GLY A 143 3.22 13.17 2.76
N GLY A 144 3.98 14.19 3.16
CA GLY A 144 5.40 14.05 3.50
C GLY A 144 5.67 13.23 4.76
N LYS A 145 4.68 13.12 5.67
CA LYS A 145 4.77 12.28 6.89
C LYS A 145 4.11 10.90 6.73
N SER A 146 3.79 10.49 5.50
CA SER A 146 3.24 9.16 5.23
C SER A 146 4.30 8.07 5.30
N PHE A 147 3.87 6.82 5.54
CA PHE A 147 4.76 5.66 5.47
C PHE A 147 5.41 5.50 4.08
N LEU A 148 4.73 5.93 3.01
CA LEU A 148 5.27 5.87 1.65
C LEU A 148 6.37 6.91 1.44
N ALA A 149 6.20 8.14 1.96
CA ALA A 149 7.28 9.14 1.95
C ALA A 149 8.51 8.65 2.74
N GLN A 150 8.28 7.92 3.84
CA GLN A 150 9.36 7.27 4.58
C GLN A 150 10.05 6.17 3.76
N LEU A 151 9.29 5.36 3.00
CA LEU A 151 9.86 4.36 2.09
C LEU A 151 10.76 5.00 1.02
N PHE A 152 10.35 6.10 0.40
CA PHE A 152 11.20 6.81 -0.56
C PHE A 152 12.51 7.29 0.09
N LYS A 153 12.42 7.87 1.29
CA LYS A 153 13.58 8.31 2.06
C LYS A 153 14.51 7.14 2.40
N ASP A 154 13.97 6.02 2.85
CA ASP A 154 14.73 4.83 3.22
C ASP A 154 15.31 4.12 1.99
N ALA A 155 14.66 4.26 0.82
CA ALA A 155 15.20 3.81 -0.47
C ALA A 155 16.29 4.73 -1.06
N GLY A 156 16.70 5.78 -0.35
CA GLY A 156 17.75 6.69 -0.81
C GLY A 156 17.27 7.74 -1.82
N ALA A 157 15.99 8.10 -1.82
CA ALA A 157 15.43 9.18 -2.65
C ALA A 157 14.91 10.34 -1.80
N ASP A 158 14.71 11.49 -2.43
CA ASP A 158 14.06 12.65 -1.84
C ASP A 158 12.64 12.78 -2.40
N TYR A 159 11.65 12.81 -1.53
CA TYR A 159 10.26 12.96 -1.93
C TYR A 159 9.92 14.43 -2.19
N PHE A 160 9.20 14.77 -3.27
CA PHE A 160 8.90 16.15 -3.65
C PHE A 160 8.07 16.91 -2.59
N LEU A 161 7.27 16.19 -1.78
CA LEU A 161 6.50 16.75 -0.66
C LEU A 161 7.13 16.39 0.71
N LYS A 162 8.43 16.18 0.80
CA LYS A 162 9.10 15.77 2.05
C LYS A 162 8.86 16.69 3.25
N ASP A 163 8.61 17.97 2.99
CA ASP A 163 8.37 19.00 4.02
C ASP A 163 6.86 19.20 4.32
N ASN A 164 5.98 18.43 3.65
CA ASN A 164 4.55 18.45 3.93
C ASN A 164 4.25 17.67 5.21
N GLU A 165 3.42 18.24 6.09
CA GLU A 165 3.13 17.70 7.43
C GLU A 165 2.04 16.63 7.46
N GLU A 166 1.35 16.39 6.33
CA GLU A 166 0.27 15.40 6.24
C GLU A 166 0.82 13.96 6.22
N SER A 167 0.16 13.06 6.94
CA SER A 167 0.45 11.62 6.93
C SER A 167 -0.44 10.83 5.96
N GLY A 168 -1.50 11.44 5.45
CA GLY A 168 -2.48 10.83 4.55
C GLY A 168 -2.31 11.26 3.09
N GLY A 169 -3.42 11.17 2.32
CA GLY A 169 -3.48 11.68 0.96
C GLY A 169 -3.55 13.21 0.92
N VAL A 170 -2.88 13.81 -0.05
CA VAL A 170 -2.88 15.25 -0.33
C VAL A 170 -3.46 15.47 -1.72
N THR A 171 -4.34 16.47 -1.83
CA THR A 171 -4.92 16.87 -3.11
C THR A 171 -4.27 18.17 -3.56
N LEU A 172 -3.74 18.20 -4.77
CA LEU A 172 -3.05 19.31 -5.39
C LEU A 172 -3.65 19.59 -6.79
N ASP A 173 -3.40 20.76 -7.33
CA ASP A 173 -3.60 21.02 -8.75
C ASP A 173 -2.36 20.58 -9.56
N PHE A 174 -2.56 20.41 -10.87
CA PHE A 174 -1.49 19.97 -11.78
C PHE A 174 -0.31 20.96 -11.80
N GLU A 175 -0.60 22.25 -11.80
CA GLU A 175 0.38 23.33 -11.93
C GLU A 175 1.32 23.33 -10.72
N THR A 176 0.78 23.13 -9.52
CA THR A 176 1.55 23.01 -8.28
C THR A 176 2.50 21.79 -8.34
N VAL A 177 2.00 20.64 -8.81
CA VAL A 177 2.84 19.44 -8.96
C VAL A 177 3.90 19.64 -10.03
N TYR A 178 3.54 20.22 -11.17
CA TYR A 178 4.48 20.48 -12.25
C TYR A 178 5.61 21.43 -11.81
N GLN A 179 5.25 22.50 -11.10
CA GLN A 179 6.24 23.45 -10.57
C GLN A 179 7.26 22.78 -9.63
N GLN A 180 6.82 21.81 -8.81
CA GLN A 180 7.67 21.19 -7.80
C GLN A 180 8.38 19.93 -8.30
N ALA A 181 7.84 19.24 -9.30
CA ALA A 181 8.28 17.91 -9.70
C ALA A 181 8.59 17.74 -11.20
N SER A 182 8.52 18.79 -12.03
CA SER A 182 8.81 18.70 -13.47
C SER A 182 10.20 18.09 -13.74
N GLU A 183 11.20 18.43 -12.90
CA GLU A 183 12.58 17.94 -12.99
C GLU A 183 12.85 16.68 -12.14
N ALA A 184 11.85 16.13 -11.49
CA ALA A 184 12.01 14.90 -10.72
C ALA A 184 12.37 13.73 -11.63
N LYS A 185 13.37 12.94 -11.22
CA LYS A 185 13.88 11.82 -12.01
C LYS A 185 12.92 10.64 -12.04
N TYR A 186 12.16 10.44 -10.95
CA TYR A 186 11.25 9.31 -10.84
C TYR A 186 9.82 9.75 -10.51
N TRP A 187 8.88 9.02 -11.08
CA TRP A 187 7.45 9.19 -10.87
C TRP A 187 6.81 7.86 -10.46
N ARG A 188 6.33 7.78 -9.22
CA ARG A 188 5.67 6.58 -8.72
C ARG A 188 4.17 6.61 -9.02
N ILE A 189 3.66 5.60 -9.72
CA ILE A 189 2.25 5.38 -10.03
C ILE A 189 1.78 4.03 -9.51
N VAL A 190 0.59 4.01 -8.89
CA VAL A 190 -0.13 2.78 -8.52
C VAL A 190 -1.58 2.94 -8.93
N ASN A 191 -2.04 2.09 -9.83
CA ASN A 191 -3.43 2.10 -10.26
C ASN A 191 -3.94 0.68 -10.56
N SER A 192 -5.17 0.54 -11.05
CA SER A 192 -5.81 -0.72 -11.41
C SER A 192 -6.15 -0.72 -12.91
N TYR A 193 -5.16 -0.44 -13.76
CA TYR A 193 -5.38 -0.38 -15.21
C TYR A 193 -5.68 -1.78 -15.79
N PRO A 194 -6.71 -1.93 -16.62
CA PRO A 194 -7.00 -3.19 -17.29
C PRO A 194 -6.14 -3.39 -18.54
N GLY A 195 -5.18 -4.30 -18.46
CA GLY A 195 -4.26 -4.60 -19.56
C GLY A 195 -2.88 -3.97 -19.38
N ALA A 196 -2.10 -3.88 -20.45
CA ALA A 196 -0.76 -3.33 -20.42
C ALA A 196 -0.81 -1.80 -20.21
N PHE A 197 -0.26 -1.33 -19.11
CA PHE A 197 -0.03 0.09 -18.86
C PHE A 197 1.30 0.49 -19.51
N THR A 198 1.28 1.54 -20.33
CA THR A 198 2.47 1.99 -21.10
C THR A 198 2.59 3.51 -21.04
N TYR A 199 3.71 4.04 -21.54
CA TYR A 199 3.89 5.50 -21.68
C TYR A 199 2.86 6.13 -22.63
N ASP A 200 2.40 5.39 -23.65
CA ASP A 200 1.37 5.89 -24.56
C ASP A 200 0.02 6.00 -23.84
N VAL A 201 -0.36 4.98 -23.05
CA VAL A 201 -1.56 5.04 -22.20
C VAL A 201 -1.47 6.18 -21.20
N LEU A 202 -0.32 6.34 -20.54
CA LEU A 202 -0.11 7.44 -19.58
C LEU A 202 -0.25 8.81 -20.24
N LYS A 203 0.23 8.96 -21.48
CA LYS A 203 0.08 10.20 -22.27
C LYS A 203 -1.36 10.42 -22.76
N GLU A 204 -2.09 9.34 -23.08
CA GLU A 204 -3.50 9.43 -23.46
C GLU A 204 -4.39 9.88 -22.28
N ASP A 205 -4.05 9.50 -21.03
CA ASP A 205 -4.75 9.97 -19.83
C ASP A 205 -4.64 11.48 -19.64
N ASP A 206 -3.45 12.07 -19.90
CA ASP A 206 -3.22 13.51 -19.92
C ASP A 206 -1.93 13.83 -20.70
N GLU A 207 -2.04 14.58 -21.80
CA GLU A 207 -0.90 14.92 -22.67
C GLU A 207 0.23 15.66 -21.93
N ARG A 208 -0.10 16.45 -20.88
CA ARG A 208 0.86 17.20 -20.06
C ARG A 208 1.81 16.30 -19.28
N TYR A 209 1.47 15.04 -19.08
CA TYR A 209 2.34 14.06 -18.43
C TYR A 209 3.68 13.88 -19.18
N ALA A 210 3.65 14.06 -20.50
CA ALA A 210 4.85 13.98 -21.34
C ALA A 210 5.86 15.13 -21.06
N ASP A 211 5.46 16.18 -20.34
CA ASP A 211 6.35 17.29 -20.02
C ASP A 211 7.24 17.00 -18.81
N PHE A 212 6.88 16.03 -17.95
CA PHE A 212 7.72 15.63 -16.83
C PHE A 212 9.01 14.95 -17.28
N ARG A 213 10.12 15.27 -16.61
CA ARG A 213 11.41 14.59 -16.85
C ARG A 213 11.32 13.08 -16.65
N ALA A 214 10.62 12.64 -15.59
CA ALA A 214 10.43 11.21 -15.33
C ALA A 214 9.73 10.47 -16.48
N PHE A 215 8.83 11.12 -17.20
CA PHE A 215 8.22 10.56 -18.42
C PHE A 215 9.25 10.46 -19.54
N LYS A 216 9.96 11.55 -19.83
CA LYS A 216 10.95 11.67 -20.92
C LYS A 216 12.12 10.69 -20.76
N GLU A 217 12.58 10.51 -19.52
CA GLU A 217 13.74 9.66 -19.19
C GLU A 217 13.34 8.23 -18.79
N LYS A 218 12.08 7.83 -18.98
CA LYS A 218 11.57 6.50 -18.64
C LYS A 218 11.73 6.13 -17.15
N GLY A 219 11.56 7.12 -16.27
CA GLY A 219 11.68 6.99 -14.83
C GLY A 219 10.33 6.74 -14.10
N VAL A 220 9.30 6.26 -14.79
CA VAL A 220 8.02 5.90 -14.14
C VAL A 220 8.17 4.56 -13.43
N VAL A 221 7.94 4.57 -12.11
CA VAL A 221 7.94 3.39 -11.23
C VAL A 221 6.50 2.98 -10.98
N TYR A 222 6.11 1.84 -11.52
CA TYR A 222 4.72 1.43 -11.66
C TYR A 222 4.38 0.14 -10.92
N CYS A 223 3.18 0.08 -10.36
CA CYS A 223 2.58 -1.14 -9.82
C CYS A 223 1.11 -1.24 -10.25
N ASN A 224 0.73 -2.34 -10.92
CA ASN A 224 -0.65 -2.64 -11.26
C ASN A 224 -1.31 -3.45 -10.13
N MET A 225 -2.26 -2.84 -9.44
CA MET A 225 -3.02 -3.49 -8.36
C MET A 225 -4.01 -4.56 -8.83
N ARG A 226 -4.18 -4.75 -10.14
CA ARG A 226 -4.93 -5.88 -10.70
C ARG A 226 -4.09 -7.14 -10.83
N GLU A 227 -2.77 -6.98 -10.90
CA GLU A 227 -1.81 -8.07 -11.13
C GLU A 227 -1.01 -8.39 -9.87
N LYS A 228 -0.90 -7.42 -8.97
CA LYS A 228 -0.10 -7.53 -7.74
C LYS A 228 -0.99 -7.37 -6.51
N PRO A 229 -0.80 -8.18 -5.44
CA PRO A 229 -1.57 -8.11 -4.20
C PRO A 229 -1.16 -6.90 -3.33
N PHE A 230 -1.06 -5.71 -3.95
CA PHE A 230 -0.48 -4.53 -3.32
C PHE A 230 -1.17 -4.18 -2.00
N TYR A 231 -2.50 -4.02 -2.00
CA TYR A 231 -3.22 -3.67 -0.78
C TYR A 231 -3.36 -4.83 0.22
N GLU A 232 -3.28 -6.07 -0.26
CA GLU A 232 -3.38 -7.24 0.60
C GLU A 232 -2.09 -7.51 1.37
N SER A 233 -0.95 -7.42 0.70
CA SER A 233 0.33 -7.89 1.23
C SER A 233 1.29 -6.76 1.64
N MET A 234 1.25 -5.61 0.98
CA MET A 234 2.17 -4.50 1.22
C MET A 234 2.29 -4.10 2.70
N PRO A 235 1.20 -4.08 3.50
CA PRO A 235 1.31 -3.71 4.90
C PRO A 235 2.22 -4.62 5.74
N VAL A 236 2.41 -5.86 5.31
CA VAL A 236 3.20 -6.88 6.01
C VAL A 236 4.45 -7.32 5.24
N GLU A 237 4.77 -6.64 4.14
CA GLU A 237 5.94 -6.89 3.28
C GLU A 237 6.70 -5.60 2.92
N PRO A 238 6.91 -4.66 3.88
CA PRO A 238 7.56 -3.38 3.58
C PRO A 238 8.99 -3.54 3.09
N GLU A 239 9.68 -4.63 3.45
CA GLU A 239 11.03 -4.94 2.97
C GLU A 239 11.06 -5.22 1.47
N LEU A 240 10.01 -5.82 0.90
CA LEU A 240 9.91 -6.06 -0.54
C LEU A 240 9.65 -4.76 -1.29
N ILE A 241 8.74 -3.93 -0.78
CA ILE A 241 8.51 -2.59 -1.36
C ILE A 241 9.79 -1.75 -1.34
N LEU A 242 10.53 -1.77 -0.22
CA LEU A 242 11.78 -1.05 -0.09
C LEU A 242 12.82 -1.56 -1.11
N ALA A 243 12.94 -2.88 -1.27
CA ALA A 243 13.86 -3.47 -2.24
C ALA A 243 13.52 -3.07 -3.68
N ASP A 244 12.22 -3.08 -4.06
CA ASP A 244 11.78 -2.68 -5.39
C ASP A 244 12.12 -1.21 -5.69
N LEU A 245 11.86 -0.32 -4.71
CA LEU A 245 12.20 1.10 -4.83
C LEU A 245 13.71 1.32 -4.92
N ILE A 246 14.52 0.59 -4.13
CA ILE A 246 15.98 0.61 -4.24
C ILE A 246 16.41 0.14 -5.63
N LYS A 247 15.81 -0.94 -6.15
CA LYS A 247 16.13 -1.45 -7.51
C LYS A 247 15.83 -0.41 -8.58
N ALA A 248 14.73 0.34 -8.43
CA ALA A 248 14.38 1.39 -9.38
C ALA A 248 15.31 2.60 -9.28
N PHE A 249 15.64 3.07 -8.07
CA PHE A 249 16.40 4.31 -7.86
C PHE A 249 17.91 4.10 -7.90
N HIS A 250 18.39 2.95 -7.42
CA HIS A 250 19.80 2.61 -7.25
C HIS A 250 20.06 1.14 -7.62
N PRO A 251 19.89 0.76 -8.91
CA PRO A 251 19.93 -0.64 -9.33
C PRO A 251 21.23 -1.36 -8.96
N GLN A 252 22.33 -0.61 -8.81
CA GLN A 252 23.65 -1.13 -8.41
C GLN A 252 23.73 -1.63 -6.96
N LEU A 253 22.75 -1.30 -6.11
CA LEU A 253 22.70 -1.73 -4.71
C LEU A 253 22.10 -3.12 -4.53
N LEU A 254 21.45 -3.67 -5.55
CA LEU A 254 20.85 -4.99 -5.53
C LEU A 254 21.41 -5.87 -6.66
N PRO A 255 21.29 -7.21 -6.55
CA PRO A 255 21.70 -8.11 -7.61
C PRO A 255 21.06 -7.76 -8.96
N GLU A 256 21.75 -8.03 -10.07
CA GLU A 256 21.23 -7.76 -11.42
C GLU A 256 19.97 -8.57 -11.70
N ASP A 257 19.92 -9.81 -11.21
CA ASP A 257 18.82 -10.76 -11.36
C ASP A 257 17.68 -10.57 -10.34
N TYR A 258 17.75 -9.52 -9.51
CA TYR A 258 16.65 -9.21 -8.58
C TYR A 258 15.35 -8.98 -9.34
N GLN A 259 14.29 -9.73 -8.97
CA GLN A 259 12.97 -9.63 -9.55
C GLN A 259 12.06 -8.83 -8.60
N PRO A 260 11.54 -7.67 -9.05
CA PRO A 260 10.62 -6.88 -8.24
C PRO A 260 9.33 -7.61 -7.91
N ALA A 261 8.88 -7.49 -6.67
CA ALA A 261 7.63 -8.06 -6.21
C ALA A 261 6.41 -7.21 -6.61
N TYR A 262 6.55 -5.89 -6.47
CA TYR A 262 5.47 -4.93 -6.67
C TYR A 262 5.80 -3.88 -7.72
N TYR A 263 6.88 -3.11 -7.52
CA TYR A 263 7.24 -1.97 -8.35
C TYR A 263 8.30 -2.31 -9.38
N GLU A 264 8.04 -1.97 -10.62
CA GLU A 264 9.04 -2.02 -11.69
C GLU A 264 9.05 -0.73 -12.51
N LEU A 265 10.14 -0.48 -13.23
CA LEU A 265 10.16 0.60 -14.21
C LEU A 265 9.22 0.27 -15.36
N LEU A 266 8.35 1.24 -15.68
CA LEU A 266 7.41 1.14 -16.78
C LEU A 266 8.16 0.99 -18.10
N LYS A 267 7.72 0.04 -18.94
CA LYS A 267 8.33 -0.28 -20.25
C LYS A 267 7.74 0.52 -21.39
#